data_38a8531e516eccaba8477a7ba9665a67
#
_entry.id   38a8531e516eccaba8477a7ba9665a67
#
_cell.length_a   1.000
_cell.length_b   1.000
_cell.length_c   1.000
_cell.angle_alpha   90.00
_cell.angle_beta   90.00
_cell.angle_gamma   90.00
#
_symmetry.space_group_name_H-M   'P 1'
#
loop_
_entity.id
_entity.type
_entity.pdbx_description
1 polymer ?
#
loop_
_entity_poly.entity_id
_entity_poly.type
_entity_poly.pdbx_seq_one_letter_code
_entity_poly.pdbx_strand_id
1 'polypeptide(L)'
;MKTHSFLLLAFFSILLWSCDGMYDNVNTYYSEGETNYIAKADSVSTKAGHNRVQFTWKVNTDPRIKNLNVTWDDGAKEVTIPIEFSSLDENRYCTVIIDPVEEGEHIFKLYHTGNGDISVPTEAEANSYGARYEAGLEPRPIRSVTVKQGKVTIEWRSVVENCDVEVTYSTVGGGTSKLSVGPTELSTVIADAQPGGSYSYTSTYLPEEGAIDTFVVESGPKTFPE
;
A
#
# COMPACT_ATOMS: atom_id res chain seq x y z
N MET A 1 49.26 58.19 39.45
CA MET A 1 49.58 56.93 38.73
C MET A 1 49.13 55.63 39.43
N LYS A 2 48.65 55.66 40.70
CA LYS A 2 48.22 54.42 41.39
C LYS A 2 46.73 54.05 41.22
N THR A 3 45.87 55.00 40.85
CA THR A 3 44.42 54.78 40.69
C THR A 3 44.05 54.07 39.39
N HIS A 4 44.79 54.28 38.26
CA HIS A 4 44.52 53.61 36.97
C HIS A 4 44.94 52.12 36.96
N SER A 5 45.95 51.76 37.83
CA SER A 5 46.39 50.36 37.93
C SER A 5 45.37 49.48 38.67
N PHE A 6 44.62 50.07 39.60
CA PHE A 6 43.59 49.38 40.40
C PHE A 6 42.28 49.12 39.50
N LEU A 7 41.97 50.11 38.69
CA LEU A 7 40.83 50.00 37.73
C LEU A 7 41.08 48.94 36.65
N LEU A 8 42.32 48.83 36.17
CA LEU A 8 42.72 47.79 35.20
C LEU A 8 42.69 46.37 35.77
N LEU A 9 43.07 46.22 37.03
CA LEU A 9 43.02 44.91 37.70
C LEU A 9 41.60 44.49 38.05
N ALA A 10 40.69 45.42 38.39
CA ALA A 10 39.28 45.15 38.59
C ALA A 10 38.52 44.76 37.30
N PHE A 11 38.90 45.35 36.15
CA PHE A 11 38.31 45.01 34.86
C PHE A 11 38.76 43.64 34.35
N PHE A 12 39.99 43.23 34.64
CA PHE A 12 40.52 41.91 34.29
C PHE A 12 39.93 40.78 35.11
N SER A 13 39.51 41.02 36.37
CA SER A 13 38.86 40.00 37.21
C SER A 13 37.41 39.70 36.81
N ILE A 14 36.71 40.61 36.09
CA ILE A 14 35.33 40.39 35.62
C ILE A 14 35.30 39.49 34.38
N LEU A 15 36.40 39.40 33.62
CA LEU A 15 36.49 38.56 32.42
C LEU A 15 36.70 37.07 32.71
N LEU A 16 36.95 36.67 33.95
CA LEU A 16 37.17 35.29 34.35
C LEU A 16 35.89 34.54 34.81
N TRP A 17 34.75 35.22 34.88
CA TRP A 17 33.49 34.62 35.31
C TRP A 17 32.52 34.26 34.14
N SER A 18 32.99 34.32 32.92
CA SER A 18 32.16 34.09 31.75
C SER A 18 32.43 32.74 31.05
N CYS A 19 32.55 31.65 31.81
CA CYS A 19 32.74 30.34 31.16
C CYS A 19 32.13 29.17 31.94
N ASP A 20 30.94 29.36 32.54
CA ASP A 20 30.29 28.29 33.29
C ASP A 20 29.01 27.74 32.62
N GLY A 21 28.65 28.22 31.43
CA GLY A 21 27.41 27.82 30.75
C GLY A 21 27.56 27.04 29.45
N MET A 22 28.81 26.80 28.95
CA MET A 22 28.97 26.15 27.63
C MET A 22 28.92 24.62 27.69
N TYR A 23 29.09 24.04 28.87
CA TYR A 23 29.06 22.59 29.07
C TYR A 23 27.73 22.03 29.59
N ASP A 24 26.85 22.88 30.13
CA ASP A 24 25.57 22.42 30.69
C ASP A 24 24.63 21.88 29.62
N ASN A 25 24.62 22.45 28.41
CA ASN A 25 23.86 21.94 27.29
C ASN A 25 24.44 20.64 26.68
N VAL A 26 25.74 20.38 26.91
CA VAL A 26 26.40 19.18 26.37
C VAL A 26 26.27 18.02 27.36
N ASN A 27 26.25 18.30 28.69
CA ASN A 27 26.06 17.28 29.72
C ASN A 27 24.67 16.61 29.65
N THR A 28 23.65 17.31 29.20
CA THR A 28 22.32 16.71 28.99
C THR A 28 22.38 15.61 27.95
N TYR A 29 23.13 15.79 26.87
CA TYR A 29 23.33 14.77 25.84
C TYR A 29 24.22 13.61 26.29
N TYR A 30 25.19 13.83 27.18
CA TYR A 30 26.03 12.76 27.73
C TYR A 30 25.37 11.99 28.87
N SER A 31 24.41 12.61 29.59
CA SER A 31 23.72 11.94 30.70
C SER A 31 22.60 10.98 30.25
N GLU A 32 22.07 11.15 29.04
CA GLU A 32 21.06 10.26 28.48
C GLU A 32 21.64 8.95 27.91
N GLY A 33 22.97 8.84 27.83
CA GLY A 33 23.67 7.68 27.26
C GLY A 33 23.53 7.60 25.71
N GLU A 34 24.39 6.83 25.07
CA GLU A 34 24.25 6.52 23.66
C GLU A 34 22.99 5.69 23.44
N THR A 35 22.00 6.25 22.73
CA THR A 35 20.84 5.47 22.28
C THR A 35 21.31 4.54 21.18
N ASN A 36 21.52 3.28 21.53
CA ASN A 36 22.00 2.26 20.60
C ASN A 36 20.82 1.67 19.83
N TYR A 37 20.43 2.32 18.73
CA TYR A 37 19.36 1.84 17.87
C TYR A 37 19.71 0.51 17.22
N ILE A 38 18.74 -0.39 17.12
CA ILE A 38 18.84 -1.58 16.26
C ILE A 38 18.62 -1.18 14.79
N ALA A 39 19.03 -2.05 13.87
CA ALA A 39 18.92 -1.76 12.46
C ALA A 39 17.44 -1.66 12.03
N LYS A 40 17.10 -0.61 11.27
CA LYS A 40 15.74 -0.38 10.77
C LYS A 40 15.34 -1.35 9.65
N ALA A 41 14.04 -1.41 9.37
CA ALA A 41 13.50 -2.08 8.19
C ALA A 41 14.04 -1.42 6.91
N ASP A 42 14.51 -2.22 5.93
CA ASP A 42 15.08 -1.77 4.68
C ASP A 42 14.23 -2.22 3.50
N SER A 43 14.33 -1.51 2.36
CA SER A 43 13.67 -1.88 1.10
C SER A 43 12.18 -2.23 1.28
N VAL A 44 11.46 -1.37 2.03
CA VAL A 44 10.03 -1.55 2.29
C VAL A 44 9.26 -1.28 1.02
N SER A 45 8.35 -2.18 0.67
CA SER A 45 7.35 -2.03 -0.38
C SER A 45 5.97 -2.43 0.13
N THR A 46 4.95 -1.80 -0.40
CA THR A 46 3.55 -1.99 -0.03
C THR A 46 2.72 -2.43 -1.22
N LYS A 47 1.62 -3.14 -0.96
CA LYS A 47 0.58 -3.44 -1.95
C LYS A 47 -0.78 -3.26 -1.30
N ALA A 48 -1.65 -2.55 -1.98
CA ALA A 48 -3.02 -2.33 -1.54
C ALA A 48 -3.86 -3.61 -1.64
N GLY A 49 -4.86 -3.71 -0.75
CA GLY A 49 -5.86 -4.77 -0.76
C GLY A 49 -7.23 -4.28 -0.29
N HIS A 50 -8.16 -5.22 -0.15
CA HIS A 50 -9.52 -4.95 0.34
C HIS A 50 -9.52 -4.90 1.87
N ASN A 51 -9.57 -3.68 2.43
CA ASN A 51 -9.43 -3.37 3.86
C ASN A 51 -8.16 -3.96 4.49
N ARG A 52 -7.08 -4.07 3.70
CA ARG A 52 -5.79 -4.61 4.14
C ARG A 52 -4.65 -4.12 3.28
N VAL A 53 -3.44 -4.20 3.83
CA VAL A 53 -2.20 -3.81 3.15
C VAL A 53 -1.16 -4.91 3.32
N GLN A 54 -0.49 -5.27 2.24
CA GLN A 54 0.67 -6.15 2.28
C GLN A 54 1.93 -5.32 2.36
N PHE A 55 2.82 -5.70 3.28
CA PHE A 55 4.17 -5.16 3.40
C PHE A 55 5.18 -6.23 3.03
N THR A 56 6.20 -5.83 2.29
CA THR A 56 7.40 -6.63 2.06
C THR A 56 8.60 -5.77 2.40
N TRP A 57 9.51 -6.26 3.24
CA TRP A 57 10.71 -5.55 3.67
C TRP A 57 11.88 -6.49 3.82
N LYS A 58 13.09 -5.93 3.77
CA LYS A 58 14.32 -6.66 4.02
C LYS A 58 14.70 -6.57 5.49
N VAL A 59 14.91 -7.72 6.12
CA VAL A 59 15.35 -7.81 7.51
C VAL A 59 16.87 -7.76 7.59
N ASN A 60 17.40 -6.82 8.38
CA ASN A 60 18.83 -6.70 8.61
C ASN A 60 19.40 -7.90 9.41
N THR A 61 20.74 -8.06 9.39
CA THR A 61 21.44 -9.13 10.12
C THR A 61 21.63 -8.85 11.61
N ASP A 62 21.14 -7.74 12.14
CA ASP A 62 21.23 -7.40 13.56
C ASP A 62 20.52 -8.47 14.43
N PRO A 63 21.25 -9.21 15.30
CA PRO A 63 20.68 -10.33 16.06
C PRO A 63 19.70 -9.88 17.15
N ARG A 64 19.63 -8.58 17.44
CA ARG A 64 18.70 -8.02 18.43
C ARG A 64 17.27 -7.90 17.89
N ILE A 65 17.08 -7.91 16.56
CA ILE A 65 15.76 -7.84 15.93
C ILE A 65 14.97 -9.09 16.30
N LYS A 66 13.74 -8.90 16.77
CA LYS A 66 12.79 -9.98 17.10
C LYS A 66 11.45 -9.80 16.41
N ASN A 67 10.98 -8.53 16.31
CA ASN A 67 9.66 -8.22 15.79
C ASN A 67 9.75 -7.04 14.83
N LEU A 68 8.74 -6.93 13.96
CA LEU A 68 8.34 -5.72 13.28
C LEU A 68 7.14 -5.12 14.02
N ASN A 69 7.26 -3.88 14.44
CA ASN A 69 6.14 -3.07 14.95
C ASN A 69 5.75 -2.09 13.86
N VAL A 70 4.47 -2.05 13.51
CA VAL A 70 3.90 -1.15 12.50
C VAL A 70 2.85 -0.29 13.15
N THR A 71 2.98 1.02 13.01
CA THR A 71 2.00 2.00 13.49
C THR A 71 1.47 2.85 12.34
N TRP A 72 0.21 3.27 12.42
CA TRP A 72 -0.42 4.20 11.48
C TRP A 72 -1.50 5.03 12.18
N ASP A 73 -2.17 5.94 11.47
CA ASP A 73 -3.14 6.89 12.04
C ASP A 73 -2.56 7.66 13.23
N ASP A 74 -1.39 8.32 13.02
CA ASP A 74 -0.63 9.06 14.05
C ASP A 74 -0.33 8.22 15.31
N GLY A 75 -0.16 6.91 15.15
CA GLY A 75 0.14 5.98 16.23
C GLY A 75 -1.10 5.49 16.99
N ALA A 76 -2.32 5.84 16.55
CA ALA A 76 -3.55 5.34 17.15
C ALA A 76 -3.79 3.86 16.88
N LYS A 77 -3.20 3.34 15.80
CA LYS A 77 -3.23 1.92 15.41
C LYS A 77 -1.82 1.35 15.47
N GLU A 78 -1.73 0.13 15.95
CA GLU A 78 -0.45 -0.56 16.13
C GLU A 78 -0.62 -2.07 15.99
N VAL A 79 0.36 -2.71 15.38
CA VAL A 79 0.48 -4.16 15.34
C VAL A 79 1.94 -4.58 15.50
N THR A 80 2.19 -5.62 16.28
CA THR A 80 3.51 -6.23 16.45
C THR A 80 3.53 -7.62 15.83
N ILE A 81 4.47 -7.87 14.93
CA ILE A 81 4.60 -9.07 14.13
C ILE A 81 5.93 -9.73 14.46
N PRO A 82 5.96 -10.95 15.02
CA PRO A 82 7.20 -11.71 15.23
C PRO A 82 7.89 -12.01 13.89
N ILE A 83 9.22 -11.89 13.86
CA ILE A 83 10.02 -12.23 12.68
C ILE A 83 10.61 -13.62 12.87
N GLU A 84 10.14 -14.56 12.05
CA GLU A 84 10.65 -15.93 12.01
C GLU A 84 11.88 -16.01 11.08
N PHE A 85 13.07 -15.84 11.63
CA PHE A 85 14.32 -15.82 10.85
C PHE A 85 14.58 -17.09 10.04
N SER A 86 14.03 -18.21 10.47
CA SER A 86 14.12 -19.49 9.76
C SER A 86 13.27 -19.56 8.49
N SER A 87 12.29 -18.68 8.37
CA SER A 87 11.37 -18.59 7.21
C SER A 87 11.79 -17.55 6.18
N LEU A 88 12.85 -16.78 6.44
CA LEU A 88 13.35 -15.78 5.49
C LEU A 88 13.97 -16.46 4.27
N ASP A 89 13.77 -15.86 3.10
CA ASP A 89 14.47 -16.25 1.88
C ASP A 89 15.97 -15.93 1.95
N GLU A 90 16.74 -16.34 0.93
CA GLU A 90 18.17 -16.05 0.84
C GLU A 90 18.50 -14.56 0.80
N ASN A 91 17.58 -13.73 0.33
CA ASN A 91 17.68 -12.27 0.28
C ASN A 91 17.17 -11.59 1.57
N ARG A 92 16.64 -12.37 2.52
CA ARG A 92 16.10 -11.95 3.80
C ARG A 92 14.87 -11.04 3.69
N TYR A 93 14.05 -11.23 2.68
CA TYR A 93 12.75 -10.56 2.59
C TYR A 93 11.71 -11.27 3.46
N CYS A 94 10.92 -10.46 4.12
CA CYS A 94 9.75 -10.87 4.88
C CYS A 94 8.52 -10.21 4.29
N THR A 95 7.40 -10.93 4.23
CA THR A 95 6.12 -10.42 3.74
C THR A 95 5.04 -10.69 4.77
N VAL A 96 4.19 -9.67 5.02
CA VAL A 96 3.06 -9.77 5.94
C VAL A 96 1.88 -9.00 5.38
N ILE A 97 0.66 -9.42 5.72
CA ILE A 97 -0.57 -8.68 5.47
C ILE A 97 -1.10 -8.16 6.80
N ILE A 98 -1.35 -6.86 6.88
CA ILE A 98 -2.03 -6.21 8.00
C ILE A 98 -3.50 -6.08 7.63
N ASP A 99 -4.37 -6.66 8.46
CA ASP A 99 -5.81 -6.75 8.31
C ASP A 99 -6.45 -6.69 9.72
N PRO A 100 -7.42 -5.81 9.99
CA PRO A 100 -7.99 -4.82 9.07
C PRO A 100 -7.20 -3.51 8.99
N VAL A 101 -7.24 -2.86 7.82
CA VAL A 101 -6.83 -1.48 7.61
C VAL A 101 -8.04 -0.74 7.01
N GLU A 102 -8.45 0.36 7.60
CA GLU A 102 -9.58 1.16 7.13
C GLU A 102 -9.34 1.67 5.70
N GLU A 103 -10.41 1.88 4.94
CA GLU A 103 -10.32 2.37 3.57
C GLU A 103 -9.79 3.81 3.52
N GLY A 104 -8.72 4.03 2.77
CA GLY A 104 -8.06 5.32 2.59
C GLY A 104 -6.57 5.20 2.32
N GLU A 105 -5.93 6.35 2.22
CA GLU A 105 -4.48 6.48 2.15
C GLU A 105 -3.90 6.57 3.56
N HIS A 106 -2.87 5.80 3.84
CA HIS A 106 -2.23 5.73 5.15
C HIS A 106 -0.72 5.87 5.03
N ILE A 107 -0.13 6.53 6.04
CA ILE A 107 1.32 6.55 6.27
C ILE A 107 1.62 5.60 7.42
N PHE A 108 2.39 4.57 7.13
CA PHE A 108 2.82 3.57 8.10
C PHE A 108 4.24 3.85 8.56
N LYS A 109 4.50 3.65 9.85
CA LYS A 109 5.84 3.69 10.43
C LYS A 109 6.22 2.30 10.91
N LEU A 110 7.27 1.75 10.34
CA LEU A 110 7.77 0.41 10.60
C LEU A 110 9.01 0.49 11.49
N TYR A 111 8.98 -0.21 12.62
CA TYR A 111 10.08 -0.29 13.57
C TYR A 111 10.49 -1.74 13.77
N HIS A 112 11.79 -2.03 13.68
CA HIS A 112 12.29 -3.27 14.29
C HIS A 112 12.36 -3.10 15.80
N THR A 113 11.96 -4.14 16.55
CA THR A 113 12.02 -4.16 18.02
C THR A 113 12.62 -5.46 18.50
N GLY A 114 13.26 -5.44 19.68
CA GLY A 114 13.77 -6.64 20.33
C GLY A 114 14.63 -6.32 21.56
N ASN A 115 14.49 -7.14 22.61
CA ASN A 115 15.23 -7.05 23.87
C ASN A 115 15.13 -5.68 24.59
N GLY A 116 14.05 -4.92 24.35
CA GLY A 116 13.89 -3.56 24.86
C GLY A 116 14.43 -2.46 23.95
N ASP A 117 15.13 -2.82 22.88
CA ASP A 117 15.64 -1.87 21.88
C ASP A 117 14.60 -1.63 20.77
N ILE A 118 14.67 -0.45 20.15
CA ILE A 118 13.83 -0.05 19.01
C ILE A 118 14.69 0.59 17.93
N SER A 119 14.31 0.42 16.67
CA SER A 119 14.96 1.12 15.55
C SER A 119 14.38 2.52 15.35
N VAL A 120 15.07 3.36 14.57
CA VAL A 120 14.40 4.49 13.93
C VAL A 120 13.33 3.95 12.94
N PRO A 121 12.22 4.69 12.69
CA PRO A 121 11.19 4.25 11.77
C PRO A 121 11.66 4.23 10.32
N THR A 122 11.07 3.34 9.54
CA THR A 122 10.98 3.46 8.08
C THR A 122 9.53 3.78 7.75
N GLU A 123 9.30 4.87 7.02
CA GLU A 123 7.96 5.27 6.59
C GLU A 123 7.63 4.62 5.24
N ALA A 124 6.36 4.22 5.07
CA ALA A 124 5.81 3.69 3.85
C ALA A 124 4.37 4.17 3.67
N GLU A 125 4.02 4.56 2.46
CA GLU A 125 2.67 4.95 2.08
C GLU A 125 1.97 3.76 1.43
N ALA A 126 0.68 3.61 1.70
CA ALA A 126 -0.17 2.62 1.07
C ALA A 126 -1.64 3.02 1.09
N ASN A 127 -2.36 2.61 0.04
CA ASN A 127 -3.81 2.66 0.02
C ASN A 127 -4.41 1.36 0.57
N SER A 128 -5.56 1.49 1.21
CA SER A 128 -6.49 0.39 1.47
C SER A 128 -7.80 0.70 0.78
N TYR A 129 -8.33 -0.22 0.01
CA TYR A 129 -9.60 -0.08 -0.69
C TYR A 129 -10.69 -0.84 0.05
N GLY A 130 -11.95 -0.39 -0.05
CA GLY A 130 -13.05 -1.02 0.66
C GLY A 130 -14.41 -0.70 0.05
N ALA A 131 -15.43 -0.67 0.90
CA ALA A 131 -16.82 -0.53 0.48
C ALA A 131 -17.12 0.77 -0.28
N ARG A 132 -16.39 1.86 0.00
CA ARG A 132 -16.58 3.15 -0.67
C ARG A 132 -16.06 3.09 -2.11
N TYR A 133 -14.89 2.48 -2.31
CA TYR A 133 -14.35 2.22 -3.64
C TYR A 133 -15.28 1.30 -4.42
N GLU A 134 -15.71 0.17 -3.83
CA GLU A 134 -16.61 -0.80 -4.42
C GLU A 134 -17.94 -0.18 -4.85
N ALA A 135 -18.54 0.66 -3.99
CA ALA A 135 -19.80 1.36 -4.29
C ALA A 135 -19.68 2.37 -5.45
N GLY A 136 -18.49 2.83 -5.77
CA GLY A 136 -18.21 3.72 -6.89
C GLY A 136 -17.98 2.99 -8.22
N LEU A 137 -17.87 1.68 -8.22
CA LEU A 137 -17.61 0.90 -9.44
C LEU A 137 -18.91 0.64 -10.21
N GLU A 138 -18.81 0.73 -11.54
CA GLU A 138 -19.85 0.36 -12.47
C GLU A 138 -19.35 -0.72 -13.41
N PRO A 139 -20.25 -1.60 -13.96
CA PRO A 139 -19.84 -2.54 -14.99
C PRO A 139 -19.24 -1.79 -16.17
N ARG A 140 -18.18 -2.35 -16.80
CA ARG A 140 -17.57 -1.75 -17.99
C ARG A 140 -18.63 -1.40 -19.03
N PRO A 141 -18.74 -0.15 -19.49
CA PRO A 141 -19.86 0.28 -20.29
C PRO A 141 -19.80 -0.26 -21.72
N ILE A 142 -20.89 -0.90 -22.13
CA ILE A 142 -21.13 -1.31 -23.52
C ILE A 142 -21.61 -0.10 -24.32
N ARG A 143 -21.04 0.11 -25.50
CA ARG A 143 -21.46 1.12 -26.47
C ARG A 143 -22.63 0.61 -27.30
N SER A 144 -22.50 -0.59 -27.85
CA SER A 144 -23.54 -1.25 -28.70
C SER A 144 -23.34 -2.76 -28.73
N VAL A 145 -24.44 -3.46 -28.97
CA VAL A 145 -24.43 -4.88 -29.29
C VAL A 145 -25.13 -5.04 -30.60
N THR A 146 -24.53 -5.74 -31.55
CA THR A 146 -25.08 -5.95 -32.92
C THR A 146 -24.98 -7.40 -33.30
N VAL A 147 -25.93 -7.86 -34.13
CA VAL A 147 -25.90 -9.18 -34.75
C VAL A 147 -25.74 -9.00 -36.26
N LYS A 148 -24.73 -9.63 -36.85
CA LYS A 148 -24.51 -9.64 -38.29
C LYS A 148 -24.06 -11.04 -38.72
N GLN A 149 -24.75 -11.59 -39.71
CA GLN A 149 -24.45 -12.93 -40.28
C GLN A 149 -24.37 -14.02 -39.16
N GLY A 150 -25.27 -13.93 -38.16
CA GLY A 150 -25.34 -14.90 -37.07
C GLY A 150 -24.24 -14.74 -36.00
N LYS A 151 -23.42 -13.71 -36.10
CA LYS A 151 -22.40 -13.40 -35.09
C LYS A 151 -22.80 -12.20 -34.26
N VAL A 152 -22.61 -12.27 -32.94
CA VAL A 152 -22.80 -11.15 -32.03
C VAL A 152 -21.49 -10.38 -31.92
N THR A 153 -21.59 -9.06 -32.02
CA THR A 153 -20.45 -8.15 -31.72
C THR A 153 -20.84 -7.22 -30.60
N ILE A 154 -20.04 -7.19 -29.55
CA ILE A 154 -20.13 -6.24 -28.42
C ILE A 154 -19.06 -5.17 -28.64
N GLU A 155 -19.49 -3.91 -28.76
CA GLU A 155 -18.61 -2.75 -28.80
C GLU A 155 -18.55 -2.12 -27.41
N TRP A 156 -17.37 -2.00 -26.85
CA TRP A 156 -17.13 -1.36 -25.56
C TRP A 156 -16.96 0.15 -25.76
N ARG A 157 -17.42 0.96 -24.78
CA ARG A 157 -17.39 2.43 -24.90
C ARG A 157 -15.97 2.98 -24.89
N SER A 158 -15.10 2.39 -24.07
CA SER A 158 -13.72 2.86 -23.88
C SER A 158 -12.82 1.73 -23.39
N VAL A 159 -11.52 1.95 -23.52
CA VAL A 159 -10.50 1.22 -22.79
C VAL A 159 -10.63 1.52 -21.30
N VAL A 160 -10.49 0.51 -20.46
CA VAL A 160 -10.44 0.62 -19.01
C VAL A 160 -9.29 -0.27 -18.54
N GLU A 161 -8.09 0.31 -18.45
CA GLU A 161 -6.82 -0.41 -18.29
C GLU A 161 -6.73 -1.35 -17.09
N ASN A 162 -7.50 -1.05 -16.05
CA ASN A 162 -7.54 -1.84 -14.82
C ASN A 162 -8.80 -2.72 -14.69
N CYS A 163 -9.49 -3.04 -15.80
CA CYS A 163 -10.73 -3.79 -15.78
C CYS A 163 -10.74 -4.93 -16.82
N ASP A 164 -10.69 -6.16 -16.34
CA ASP A 164 -10.99 -7.34 -17.13
C ASP A 164 -12.48 -7.64 -17.11
N VAL A 165 -12.99 -8.27 -18.19
CA VAL A 165 -14.40 -8.65 -18.30
C VAL A 165 -14.53 -10.12 -18.67
N GLU A 166 -15.45 -10.82 -17.99
CA GLU A 166 -15.91 -12.14 -18.39
C GLU A 166 -17.37 -12.06 -18.84
N VAL A 167 -17.64 -12.35 -20.11
CA VAL A 167 -18.98 -12.41 -20.67
C VAL A 167 -19.49 -13.85 -20.64
N THR A 168 -20.63 -14.08 -19.99
CA THR A 168 -21.36 -15.36 -20.00
C THR A 168 -22.57 -15.23 -20.90
N TYR A 169 -22.77 -16.14 -21.86
CA TYR A 169 -23.80 -16.01 -22.88
C TYR A 169 -24.39 -17.33 -23.31
N SER A 170 -25.64 -17.29 -23.85
CA SER A 170 -26.32 -18.43 -24.44
C SER A 170 -25.74 -18.71 -25.83
N THR A 171 -25.48 -19.99 -26.14
CA THR A 171 -24.96 -20.45 -27.43
C THR A 171 -26.07 -21.00 -28.36
N VAL A 172 -25.84 -20.94 -29.65
CA VAL A 172 -26.76 -21.55 -30.67
C VAL A 172 -26.95 -23.06 -30.47
N GLY A 173 -26.05 -23.74 -29.79
CA GLY A 173 -26.15 -25.14 -29.42
C GLY A 173 -27.03 -25.44 -28.19
N GLY A 174 -27.68 -24.42 -27.61
CA GLY A 174 -28.57 -24.58 -26.43
C GLY A 174 -27.86 -24.73 -25.11
N GLY A 175 -26.62 -24.24 -25.00
CA GLY A 175 -25.84 -24.20 -23.75
C GLY A 175 -25.44 -22.77 -23.33
N THR A 176 -24.55 -22.69 -22.38
CA THR A 176 -23.94 -21.43 -21.92
C THR A 176 -22.42 -21.52 -22.10
N SER A 177 -21.80 -20.44 -22.54
CA SER A 177 -20.37 -20.33 -22.72
C SER A 177 -19.84 -19.04 -22.05
N LYS A 178 -18.53 -18.96 -21.86
CA LYS A 178 -17.84 -17.82 -21.29
C LYS A 178 -16.73 -17.35 -22.21
N LEU A 179 -16.52 -16.03 -22.24
CA LEU A 179 -15.47 -15.39 -23.02
C LEU A 179 -14.83 -14.28 -22.19
N SER A 180 -13.50 -14.29 -22.10
CA SER A 180 -12.74 -13.22 -21.47
C SER A 180 -12.44 -12.09 -22.46
N VAL A 181 -12.54 -10.86 -21.98
CA VAL A 181 -12.28 -9.62 -22.72
C VAL A 181 -11.26 -8.82 -21.97
N GLY A 182 -10.13 -8.55 -22.58
CA GLY A 182 -9.06 -7.77 -21.98
C GLY A 182 -9.38 -6.29 -21.83
N PRO A 183 -8.63 -5.58 -20.99
CA PRO A 183 -8.90 -4.18 -20.64
C PRO A 183 -8.81 -3.22 -21.83
N THR A 184 -7.95 -3.49 -22.80
CA THR A 184 -7.74 -2.65 -24.00
C THR A 184 -8.62 -3.01 -25.18
N GLU A 185 -9.36 -4.12 -25.12
CA GLU A 185 -10.21 -4.58 -26.20
C GLU A 185 -11.48 -3.72 -26.34
N LEU A 186 -11.69 -3.14 -27.51
CA LEU A 186 -12.84 -2.27 -27.80
C LEU A 186 -13.98 -2.98 -28.53
N SER A 187 -13.74 -4.15 -29.12
CA SER A 187 -14.71 -4.91 -29.88
C SER A 187 -14.52 -6.39 -29.67
N THR A 188 -15.58 -7.08 -29.26
CA THR A 188 -15.57 -8.52 -28.97
C THR A 188 -16.57 -9.22 -29.86
N VAL A 189 -16.11 -10.16 -30.72
CA VAL A 189 -16.94 -10.93 -31.61
C VAL A 189 -17.21 -12.33 -31.06
N ILE A 190 -18.46 -12.69 -30.89
CA ILE A 190 -18.91 -13.99 -30.40
C ILE A 190 -19.59 -14.75 -31.52
N ALA A 191 -18.92 -15.79 -32.03
CA ALA A 191 -19.34 -16.47 -33.25
C ALA A 191 -20.47 -17.46 -33.00
N ASP A 192 -20.60 -18.01 -31.82
CA ASP A 192 -21.54 -19.05 -31.42
C ASP A 192 -22.64 -18.56 -30.46
N ALA A 193 -22.71 -17.23 -30.22
CA ALA A 193 -23.79 -16.65 -29.44
C ALA A 193 -25.15 -16.83 -30.16
N GLN A 194 -26.17 -17.13 -29.37
CA GLN A 194 -27.54 -17.25 -29.89
C GLN A 194 -28.14 -15.86 -30.10
N PRO A 195 -28.51 -15.44 -31.34
CA PRO A 195 -29.30 -14.22 -31.52
C PRO A 195 -30.58 -14.27 -30.69
N GLY A 196 -30.96 -13.17 -30.05
CA GLY A 196 -32.09 -13.14 -29.11
C GLY A 196 -31.84 -13.89 -27.78
N GLY A 197 -30.69 -14.53 -27.61
CA GLY A 197 -30.30 -15.25 -26.40
C GLY A 197 -29.87 -14.30 -25.27
N SER A 198 -29.72 -14.83 -24.07
CA SER A 198 -29.29 -14.06 -22.90
C SER A 198 -27.78 -13.94 -22.75
N TYR A 199 -27.32 -12.86 -22.18
CA TYR A 199 -25.97 -12.68 -21.72
C TYR A 199 -25.89 -11.87 -20.43
N SER A 200 -24.84 -12.09 -19.65
CA SER A 200 -24.41 -11.25 -18.53
C SER A 200 -22.90 -11.06 -18.63
N TYR A 201 -22.36 -10.13 -17.89
CA TYR A 201 -20.92 -9.99 -17.79
C TYR A 201 -20.49 -9.49 -16.43
N THR A 202 -19.29 -9.88 -16.05
CA THR A 202 -18.63 -9.51 -14.81
C THR A 202 -17.42 -8.65 -15.14
N SER A 203 -17.34 -7.48 -14.53
CA SER A 203 -16.21 -6.57 -14.64
C SER A 203 -15.36 -6.72 -13.37
N THR A 204 -14.08 -7.09 -13.53
CA THR A 204 -13.13 -7.29 -12.44
C THR A 204 -12.11 -6.16 -12.47
N TYR A 205 -12.13 -5.33 -11.43
CA TYR A 205 -11.27 -4.16 -11.30
C TYR A 205 -10.09 -4.43 -10.40
N LEU A 206 -8.88 -4.08 -10.86
CA LEU A 206 -7.70 -3.96 -10.03
C LEU A 206 -7.60 -2.49 -9.58
N PRO A 207 -7.67 -2.17 -8.26
CA PRO A 207 -7.75 -0.77 -7.82
C PRO A 207 -6.50 0.05 -8.16
N GLU A 208 -5.32 -0.57 -8.11
CA GLU A 208 -4.03 -0.01 -8.52
C GLU A 208 -3.08 -1.13 -8.96
N GLU A 209 -2.00 -0.77 -9.66
CA GLU A 209 -1.00 -1.74 -10.12
C GLU A 209 -0.37 -2.50 -8.93
N GLY A 210 -0.38 -3.82 -9.02
CA GLY A 210 0.19 -4.69 -8.01
C GLY A 210 -0.67 -4.90 -6.77
N ALA A 211 -1.91 -4.37 -6.71
CA ALA A 211 -2.84 -4.67 -5.64
C ALA A 211 -3.04 -6.18 -5.45
N ILE A 212 -3.25 -6.60 -4.21
CA ILE A 212 -3.41 -8.03 -3.86
C ILE A 212 -4.85 -8.52 -3.98
N ASP A 213 -5.81 -7.62 -4.14
CA ASP A 213 -7.22 -7.92 -4.28
C ASP A 213 -7.83 -7.20 -5.47
N THR A 214 -8.90 -7.79 -6.01
CA THR A 214 -9.72 -7.23 -7.08
C THR A 214 -11.14 -7.00 -6.58
N PHE A 215 -11.87 -6.12 -7.26
CA PHE A 215 -13.26 -5.81 -7.00
C PHE A 215 -14.11 -6.20 -8.21
N VAL A 216 -15.29 -6.74 -7.94
CA VAL A 216 -16.14 -7.37 -8.97
C VAL A 216 -17.48 -6.68 -9.05
N VAL A 217 -17.90 -6.33 -10.27
CA VAL A 217 -19.23 -5.76 -10.54
C VAL A 217 -19.90 -6.54 -11.64
N GLU A 218 -21.14 -6.97 -11.38
CA GLU A 218 -21.93 -7.75 -12.31
C GLU A 218 -22.94 -6.90 -13.10
N SER A 219 -23.18 -7.27 -14.33
CA SER A 219 -24.18 -6.66 -15.21
C SER A 219 -24.99 -7.71 -15.93
N GLY A 220 -26.30 -7.60 -15.85
CA GLY A 220 -27.24 -8.50 -16.54
C GLY A 220 -28.11 -9.30 -15.57
N PRO A 221 -28.94 -10.21 -16.09
CA PRO A 221 -28.99 -10.65 -17.48
C PRO A 221 -29.56 -9.62 -18.47
N LYS A 222 -29.04 -9.64 -19.69
CA LYS A 222 -29.47 -8.85 -20.84
C LYS A 222 -29.79 -9.79 -22.03
N THR A 223 -30.44 -9.26 -23.06
CA THR A 223 -30.78 -10.04 -24.27
C THR A 223 -30.00 -9.50 -25.45
N PHE A 224 -29.42 -10.40 -26.27
CA PHE A 224 -28.84 -10.04 -27.57
C PHE A 224 -29.92 -9.57 -28.52
N PRO A 225 -29.62 -8.66 -29.43
CA PRO A 225 -30.50 -8.39 -30.58
C PRO A 225 -30.80 -9.68 -31.37
N GLU A 226 -31.95 -9.70 -32.15
CA GLU A 226 -32.30 -10.76 -33.08
C GLU A 226 -31.53 -10.66 -34.40
#